data_a8a8c4cd18551d9ac08b1df87e2c0032
#
_entry.id   a8a8c4cd18551d9ac08b1df87e2c0032
#
_cell.length_a   1.000
_cell.length_b   1.000
_cell.length_c   1.000
_cell.angle_alpha   90.00
_cell.angle_beta   90.00
_cell.angle_gamma   90.00
#
_symmetry.space_group_name_H-M   'P 1'
#
loop_
_entity.id
_entity.type
_entity.pdbx_description
1 polymer ?
#
loop_
_entity_poly.entity_id
_entity_poly.type
_entity_poly.pdbx_seq_one_letter_code
_entity_poly.pdbx_strand_id
1 'polypeptide(L)'
;HTICESGHCPNMGECWGAGTATFMILGNICTRSCGFCNVATGKPLEVDVFEPGRVAKSVKLMGIKHAVITSVDRDDLADGGSEIWAQTVRAIRQQSPGTTLETLIPDFAGKWENLMPIIQVAPEIVSHNLETVRRMTKAVRIQAKYDRSLEVLRRLRKAGIKTKSGIMMGLGETVEEVIEAMDDLRSVDCQILTLGQYLQ
;
A
#
# COMPACT_ATOMS: atom_id res chain seq x y z
N HIS A 1 -4.92 10.04 -10.18
CA HIS A 1 -6.07 9.27 -9.73
C HIS A 1 -5.93 9.00 -8.23
N THR A 2 -6.96 9.34 -7.42
CA THR A 2 -6.95 9.12 -5.98
C THR A 2 -7.84 7.93 -5.63
N ILE A 3 -7.32 7.03 -4.81
CA ILE A 3 -8.13 5.92 -4.29
C ILE A 3 -9.19 6.42 -3.30
N CYS A 4 -8.98 7.59 -2.70
CA CYS A 4 -9.96 8.23 -1.82
C CYS A 4 -11.30 8.44 -2.52
N GLU A 5 -11.26 8.87 -3.79
CA GLU A 5 -12.44 9.10 -4.63
C GLU A 5 -12.99 7.77 -5.17
N SER A 6 -12.13 6.96 -5.81
CA SER A 6 -12.54 5.68 -6.44
C SER A 6 -12.99 4.63 -5.43
N GLY A 7 -12.43 4.63 -4.22
CA GLY A 7 -12.78 3.72 -3.14
C GLY A 7 -13.91 4.23 -2.24
N HIS A 8 -14.53 5.37 -2.58
CA HIS A 8 -15.61 5.99 -1.78
C HIS A 8 -15.25 6.13 -0.29
N CYS A 9 -14.00 6.57 -0.01
CA CYS A 9 -13.49 6.64 1.35
C CYS A 9 -14.29 7.64 2.20
N PRO A 10 -14.88 7.24 3.33
CA PRO A 10 -15.69 8.14 4.17
C PRO A 10 -14.84 9.23 4.84
N ASN A 11 -13.53 9.02 4.98
CA ASN A 11 -12.61 9.96 5.65
C ASN A 11 -11.98 10.97 4.67
N MET A 12 -12.39 10.99 3.39
CA MET A 12 -11.75 11.81 2.35
C MET A 12 -11.72 13.30 2.73
N GLY A 13 -12.84 13.84 3.22
CA GLY A 13 -12.94 15.25 3.57
C GLY A 13 -11.99 15.65 4.71
N GLU A 14 -11.88 14.81 5.74
CA GLU A 14 -10.99 15.04 6.87
C GLU A 14 -9.51 14.93 6.44
N CYS A 15 -9.16 13.87 5.74
CA CYS A 15 -7.79 13.65 5.27
C CYS A 15 -7.31 14.79 4.35
N TRP A 16 -8.12 15.19 3.39
CA TRP A 16 -7.77 16.27 2.46
C TRP A 16 -7.70 17.61 3.18
N GLY A 17 -8.59 17.87 4.13
CA GLY A 17 -8.53 19.05 4.98
C GLY A 17 -7.26 19.12 5.82
N ALA A 18 -6.73 17.98 6.25
CA ALA A 18 -5.45 17.87 6.95
C ALA A 18 -4.22 17.92 6.02
N GLY A 19 -4.41 17.92 4.70
CA GLY A 19 -3.33 17.89 3.70
C GLY A 19 -2.77 16.51 3.41
N THR A 20 -3.56 15.46 3.64
CA THR A 20 -3.20 14.06 3.32
C THR A 20 -4.07 13.54 2.18
N ALA A 21 -3.47 12.90 1.17
CA ALA A 21 -4.20 12.23 0.10
C ALA A 21 -3.50 10.94 -0.33
N THR A 22 -4.31 9.95 -0.78
CA THR A 22 -3.81 8.67 -1.29
C THR A 22 -3.95 8.61 -2.79
N PHE A 23 -2.83 8.45 -3.49
CA PHE A 23 -2.75 8.33 -4.94
C PHE A 23 -2.55 6.87 -5.33
N MET A 24 -3.29 6.41 -6.33
CA MET A 24 -3.14 5.07 -6.88
C MET A 24 -2.36 5.13 -8.19
N ILE A 25 -1.32 4.31 -8.31
CA ILE A 25 -0.44 4.19 -9.48
C ILE A 25 -0.57 2.82 -10.15
N LEU A 26 0.09 2.65 -11.29
CA LEU A 26 0.11 1.43 -12.11
C LEU A 26 -1.23 1.10 -12.77
N GLY A 27 -2.10 2.11 -12.91
CA GLY A 27 -3.40 1.98 -13.56
C GLY A 27 -4.55 1.73 -12.59
N ASN A 28 -5.66 1.19 -13.12
CA ASN A 28 -6.93 0.99 -12.41
C ASN A 28 -7.50 -0.43 -12.53
N ILE A 29 -6.72 -1.38 -13.09
CA ILE A 29 -7.08 -2.79 -13.20
C ILE A 29 -6.03 -3.59 -12.45
N CYS A 30 -6.48 -4.39 -11.47
CA CYS A 30 -5.63 -5.21 -10.61
C CYS A 30 -5.55 -6.64 -11.15
N THR A 31 -4.38 -7.26 -11.04
CA THR A 31 -4.21 -8.69 -11.36
C THR A 31 -4.77 -9.61 -10.28
N ARG A 32 -5.13 -9.07 -9.11
CA ARG A 32 -5.66 -9.82 -7.96
C ARG A 32 -7.10 -9.41 -7.63
N SER A 33 -7.84 -10.34 -7.00
CA SER A 33 -9.26 -10.22 -6.65
C SER A 33 -9.46 -10.33 -5.14
N CYS A 34 -9.08 -9.32 -4.38
CA CYS A 34 -9.35 -9.28 -2.94
C CYS A 34 -10.84 -9.00 -2.68
N GLY A 35 -11.46 -9.80 -1.79
CA GLY A 35 -12.91 -9.75 -1.57
C GLY A 35 -13.46 -8.45 -0.97
N PHE A 36 -12.59 -7.62 -0.39
CA PHE A 36 -12.95 -6.32 0.18
C PHE A 36 -12.72 -5.13 -0.76
N CYS A 37 -12.02 -5.37 -1.90
CA CYS A 37 -11.51 -4.30 -2.74
C CYS A 37 -12.48 -3.99 -3.89
N ASN A 38 -12.77 -2.71 -4.08
CA ASN A 38 -13.66 -2.24 -5.14
C ASN A 38 -12.93 -1.92 -6.46
N VAL A 39 -11.62 -2.21 -6.55
CA VAL A 39 -10.84 -2.01 -7.77
C VAL A 39 -11.13 -3.12 -8.77
N ALA A 40 -11.31 -2.73 -10.04
CA ALA A 40 -11.59 -3.68 -11.11
C ALA A 40 -10.46 -4.71 -11.25
N THR A 41 -10.84 -5.99 -11.40
CA THR A 41 -9.90 -7.10 -11.59
C THR A 41 -9.87 -7.51 -13.06
N GLY A 42 -8.68 -7.81 -13.57
CA GLY A 42 -8.53 -8.25 -14.96
C GLY A 42 -7.11 -8.16 -15.48
N LYS A 43 -6.98 -8.05 -16.79
CA LYS A 43 -5.71 -7.83 -17.46
C LYS A 43 -5.42 -6.32 -17.53
N PRO A 44 -4.40 -5.82 -16.82
CA PRO A 44 -4.03 -4.41 -16.85
C PRO A 44 -3.55 -3.97 -18.23
N LEU A 45 -3.64 -2.66 -18.48
CA LEU A 45 -3.04 -2.02 -19.64
C LEU A 45 -1.51 -1.92 -19.50
N GLU A 46 -0.85 -1.48 -20.57
CA GLU A 46 0.59 -1.17 -20.54
C GLU A 46 0.92 -0.15 -19.45
N VAL A 47 2.14 -0.24 -18.95
CA VAL A 47 2.65 0.69 -17.95
C VAL A 47 2.83 2.07 -18.54
N ASP A 48 2.24 3.07 -17.90
CA ASP A 48 2.42 4.46 -18.28
C ASP A 48 3.66 5.06 -17.60
N VAL A 49 4.74 5.14 -18.34
CA VAL A 49 6.03 5.65 -17.85
C VAL A 49 6.00 7.14 -17.45
N PHE A 50 4.96 7.89 -17.84
CA PHE A 50 4.79 9.30 -17.47
C PHE A 50 3.93 9.48 -16.21
N GLU A 51 3.33 8.41 -15.68
CA GLU A 51 2.49 8.46 -14.47
C GLU A 51 3.22 9.05 -13.26
N PRO A 52 4.49 8.68 -12.95
CA PRO A 52 5.23 9.26 -11.83
C PRO A 52 5.29 10.79 -11.85
N GLY A 53 5.56 11.38 -13.01
CA GLY A 53 5.61 12.83 -13.18
C GLY A 53 4.25 13.50 -12.99
N ARG A 54 3.17 12.87 -13.47
CA ARG A 54 1.80 13.39 -13.30
C ARG A 54 1.34 13.32 -11.84
N VAL A 55 1.68 12.24 -11.13
CA VAL A 55 1.38 12.11 -9.70
C VAL A 55 2.12 13.18 -8.91
N ALA A 56 3.41 13.39 -9.16
CA ALA A 56 4.20 14.42 -8.50
C ALA A 56 3.63 15.83 -8.76
N LYS A 57 3.21 16.11 -10.00
CA LYS A 57 2.54 17.38 -10.33
C LYS A 57 1.22 17.55 -9.57
N SER A 58 0.43 16.49 -9.43
CA SER A 58 -0.83 16.52 -8.67
C SER A 58 -0.58 16.79 -7.19
N VAL A 59 0.38 16.11 -6.56
CA VAL A 59 0.80 16.33 -5.17
C VAL A 59 1.17 17.79 -4.94
N LYS A 60 1.97 18.36 -5.84
CA LYS A 60 2.38 19.77 -5.79
C LYS A 60 1.21 20.74 -5.92
N LEU A 61 0.35 20.55 -6.93
CA LEU A 61 -0.79 21.44 -7.18
C LEU A 61 -1.82 21.40 -6.06
N MET A 62 -2.02 20.26 -5.42
CA MET A 62 -2.93 20.11 -4.28
C MET A 62 -2.33 20.58 -2.95
N GLY A 63 -1.04 20.93 -2.91
CA GLY A 63 -0.36 21.35 -1.69
C GLY A 63 -0.32 20.28 -0.60
N ILE A 64 -0.19 18.99 -0.99
CA ILE A 64 -0.24 17.85 -0.09
C ILE A 64 0.97 17.85 0.85
N LYS A 65 0.70 17.74 2.15
CA LYS A 65 1.73 17.67 3.20
C LYS A 65 2.22 16.25 3.44
N HIS A 66 1.30 15.28 3.32
CA HIS A 66 1.58 13.86 3.45
C HIS A 66 0.90 13.08 2.32
N ALA A 67 1.70 12.54 1.39
CA ALA A 67 1.19 11.77 0.27
C ALA A 67 1.34 10.28 0.56
N VAL A 68 0.22 9.55 0.52
CA VAL A 68 0.19 8.10 0.52
C VAL A 68 0.12 7.63 -0.93
N ILE A 69 1.06 6.80 -1.33
CA ILE A 69 1.07 6.17 -2.66
C ILE A 69 0.66 4.71 -2.48
N THR A 70 -0.30 4.26 -3.25
CA THR A 70 -0.71 2.85 -3.36
C THR A 70 -0.76 2.44 -4.82
N SER A 71 -0.96 1.16 -5.11
CA SER A 71 -1.10 0.68 -6.48
C SER A 71 -2.12 -0.45 -6.59
N VAL A 72 -2.51 -0.75 -7.82
CA VAL A 72 -3.02 -2.08 -8.17
C VAL A 72 -1.87 -3.09 -8.13
N ASP A 73 -2.16 -4.38 -7.90
CA ASP A 73 -1.16 -5.43 -8.07
C ASP A 73 -0.89 -5.66 -9.56
N ARG A 74 0.38 -5.81 -9.90
CA ARG A 74 0.88 -6.02 -11.26
C ARG A 74 1.74 -7.30 -11.32
N ASP A 75 1.15 -8.44 -10.94
CA ASP A 75 1.82 -9.74 -11.01
C ASP A 75 2.19 -10.15 -12.46
N ASP A 76 1.63 -9.44 -13.45
CA ASP A 76 1.96 -9.56 -14.87
C ASP A 76 3.33 -8.96 -15.24
N LEU A 77 3.86 -8.05 -14.42
CA LEU A 77 5.18 -7.43 -14.62
C LEU A 77 6.29 -8.24 -13.91
N ALA A 78 7.45 -8.30 -14.54
CA ALA A 78 8.59 -9.02 -13.96
C ALA A 78 9.01 -8.46 -12.61
N ASP A 79 9.02 -7.13 -12.49
CA ASP A 79 9.38 -6.38 -11.27
C ASP A 79 8.15 -6.04 -10.39
N GLY A 80 6.94 -6.46 -10.77
CA GLY A 80 5.71 -6.09 -10.08
C GLY A 80 5.43 -4.59 -10.06
N GLY A 81 6.09 -3.81 -10.94
CA GLY A 81 5.99 -2.36 -11.04
C GLY A 81 6.88 -1.59 -10.04
N SER A 82 7.83 -2.25 -9.37
CA SER A 82 8.64 -1.65 -8.31
C SER A 82 9.48 -0.44 -8.77
N GLU A 83 9.91 -0.40 -10.03
CA GLU A 83 10.63 0.76 -10.56
C GLU A 83 9.71 1.99 -10.72
N ILE A 84 8.44 1.80 -11.11
CA ILE A 84 7.45 2.90 -11.15
C ILE A 84 7.20 3.47 -9.75
N TRP A 85 7.19 2.60 -8.73
CA TRP A 85 7.15 3.03 -7.32
C TRP A 85 8.31 3.95 -6.98
N ALA A 86 9.53 3.52 -7.29
CA ALA A 86 10.74 4.29 -7.00
C ALA A 86 10.77 5.62 -7.77
N GLN A 87 10.39 5.61 -9.04
CA GLN A 87 10.29 6.82 -9.86
C GLN A 87 9.24 7.79 -9.32
N THR A 88 8.11 7.30 -8.84
CA THR A 88 7.06 8.13 -8.23
C THR A 88 7.57 8.84 -6.98
N VAL A 89 8.24 8.13 -6.09
CA VAL A 89 8.84 8.71 -4.88
C VAL A 89 9.87 9.77 -5.24
N ARG A 90 10.79 9.47 -6.17
CA ARG A 90 11.81 10.44 -6.63
C ARG A 90 11.18 11.70 -7.24
N ALA A 91 10.16 11.53 -8.10
CA ALA A 91 9.49 12.64 -8.76
C ALA A 91 8.74 13.54 -7.77
N ILE A 92 8.07 12.97 -6.77
CA ILE A 92 7.40 13.76 -5.72
C ILE A 92 8.43 14.53 -4.90
N ARG A 93 9.52 13.91 -4.45
CA ARG A 93 10.58 14.60 -3.70
C ARG A 93 11.20 15.74 -4.47
N GLN A 94 11.40 15.59 -5.78
CA GLN A 94 11.93 16.65 -6.63
C GLN A 94 10.98 17.83 -6.76
N GLN A 95 9.67 17.59 -6.90
CA GLN A 95 8.67 18.64 -7.16
C GLN A 95 8.06 19.23 -5.88
N SER A 96 8.09 18.48 -4.78
CA SER A 96 7.49 18.83 -3.48
C SER A 96 8.36 18.34 -2.32
N PRO A 97 9.55 18.91 -2.11
CA PRO A 97 10.54 18.41 -1.14
C PRO A 97 10.07 18.47 0.32
N GLY A 98 9.02 19.26 0.62
CA GLY A 98 8.40 19.31 1.95
C GLY A 98 7.29 18.30 2.20
N THR A 99 6.91 17.50 1.19
CA THR A 99 5.87 16.46 1.34
C THR A 99 6.50 15.20 1.91
N THR A 100 5.94 14.68 3.00
CA THR A 100 6.30 13.36 3.53
C THR A 100 5.59 12.26 2.74
N LEU A 101 6.23 11.08 2.63
CA LEU A 101 5.77 9.99 1.77
C LEU A 101 5.55 8.71 2.56
N GLU A 102 4.37 8.14 2.39
CA GLU A 102 4.06 6.76 2.74
C GLU A 102 3.80 5.97 1.45
N THR A 103 4.32 4.75 1.36
CA THR A 103 4.03 3.84 0.25
C THR A 103 3.35 2.58 0.78
N LEU A 104 2.12 2.32 0.32
CA LEU A 104 1.38 1.08 0.64
C LEU A 104 1.58 0.09 -0.49
N ILE A 105 2.57 -0.80 -0.31
CA ILE A 105 3.08 -1.69 -1.36
C ILE A 105 2.43 -3.07 -1.34
N PRO A 106 2.41 -3.80 -2.51
CA PRO A 106 2.03 -5.20 -2.57
C PRO A 106 3.13 -6.11 -1.99
N ASP A 107 2.86 -7.44 -1.94
CA ASP A 107 3.84 -8.44 -1.52
C ASP A 107 4.77 -8.91 -2.65
N PHE A 108 4.64 -8.34 -3.85
CA PHE A 108 5.39 -8.67 -5.06
C PHE A 108 5.45 -10.18 -5.35
N ALA A 109 4.40 -10.93 -4.97
CA ALA A 109 4.33 -12.38 -5.08
C ALA A 109 5.51 -13.13 -4.40
N GLY A 110 6.24 -12.47 -3.49
CA GLY A 110 7.42 -12.98 -2.79
C GLY A 110 8.73 -12.86 -3.57
N LYS A 111 8.76 -12.09 -4.65
CA LYS A 111 9.98 -11.72 -5.37
C LYS A 111 10.70 -10.62 -4.58
N TRP A 112 11.58 -11.01 -3.67
CA TRP A 112 12.15 -10.11 -2.68
C TRP A 112 13.06 -9.04 -3.28
N GLU A 113 13.67 -9.30 -4.43
CA GLU A 113 14.44 -8.33 -5.20
C GLU A 113 13.62 -7.08 -5.58
N ASN A 114 12.30 -7.23 -5.73
CA ASN A 114 11.41 -6.13 -6.08
C ASN A 114 11.16 -5.13 -4.91
N LEU A 115 11.59 -5.45 -3.70
CA LEU A 115 11.62 -4.50 -2.58
C LEU A 115 12.77 -3.50 -2.69
N MET A 116 13.86 -3.86 -3.40
CA MET A 116 15.08 -3.05 -3.42
C MET A 116 14.89 -1.64 -3.97
N PRO A 117 14.19 -1.41 -5.11
CA PRO A 117 13.94 -0.06 -5.61
C PRO A 117 13.24 0.85 -4.59
N ILE A 118 12.28 0.29 -3.82
CA ILE A 118 11.53 1.01 -2.79
C ILE A 118 12.42 1.31 -1.58
N ILE A 119 13.21 0.33 -1.14
CA ILE A 119 14.17 0.50 -0.04
C ILE A 119 15.20 1.58 -0.38
N GLN A 120 15.71 1.60 -1.60
CA GLN A 120 16.70 2.57 -2.06
C GLN A 120 16.18 4.02 -2.08
N VAL A 121 14.91 4.22 -2.40
CA VAL A 121 14.32 5.56 -2.34
C VAL A 121 13.86 5.95 -0.95
N ALA A 122 13.80 5.01 -0.02
CA ALA A 122 13.57 5.19 1.41
C ALA A 122 12.45 6.21 1.74
N PRO A 123 11.17 5.95 1.40
CA PRO A 123 10.08 6.81 1.85
C PRO A 123 10.03 6.82 3.39
N GLU A 124 9.39 7.83 3.99
CA GLU A 124 9.33 7.99 5.44
C GLU A 124 8.62 6.82 6.12
N ILE A 125 7.62 6.21 5.43
CA ILE A 125 6.91 5.01 5.90
C ILE A 125 6.69 4.09 4.69
N VAL A 126 6.94 2.80 4.88
CA VAL A 126 6.48 1.76 3.96
C VAL A 126 5.44 0.90 4.65
N SER A 127 4.24 0.87 4.06
CA SER A 127 3.10 0.12 4.56
C SER A 127 2.89 -1.14 3.73
N HIS A 128 2.55 -2.23 4.41
CA HIS A 128 2.02 -3.44 3.80
C HIS A 128 0.98 -4.05 4.75
N ASN A 129 -0.27 -4.06 4.32
CA ASN A 129 -1.38 -4.46 5.18
C ASN A 129 -1.54 -5.99 5.26
N LEU A 130 -1.83 -6.51 6.45
CA LEU A 130 -2.36 -7.86 6.63
C LEU A 130 -3.80 -7.96 6.13
N GLU A 131 -4.56 -6.89 6.22
CA GLU A 131 -5.97 -6.69 5.88
C GLU A 131 -6.92 -7.49 6.77
N THR A 132 -6.56 -8.70 7.18
CA THR A 132 -7.36 -9.57 8.04
C THR A 132 -6.47 -10.52 8.84
N VAL A 133 -7.09 -11.30 9.74
CA VAL A 133 -6.41 -12.32 10.54
C VAL A 133 -6.00 -13.55 9.72
N ARG A 134 -5.07 -14.35 10.25
CA ARG A 134 -4.46 -15.51 9.58
C ARG A 134 -5.50 -16.47 8.97
N ARG A 135 -6.50 -16.88 9.77
CA ARG A 135 -7.54 -17.82 9.35
C ARG A 135 -8.31 -17.33 8.12
N MET A 136 -8.57 -16.04 8.05
CA MET A 136 -9.41 -15.45 7.01
C MET A 136 -8.65 -15.02 5.75
N THR A 137 -7.32 -14.95 5.80
CA THR A 137 -6.51 -14.43 4.69
C THR A 137 -6.83 -15.11 3.37
N LYS A 138 -6.98 -16.44 3.34
CA LYS A 138 -7.26 -17.19 2.10
C LYS A 138 -8.63 -16.84 1.48
N ALA A 139 -9.63 -16.53 2.31
CA ALA A 139 -10.97 -16.16 1.84
C ALA A 139 -11.03 -14.70 1.41
N VAL A 140 -10.36 -13.81 2.13
CA VAL A 140 -10.44 -12.35 1.95
C VAL A 140 -9.42 -11.87 0.90
N ARG A 141 -8.23 -12.49 0.84
CA ARG A 141 -7.11 -12.13 -0.04
C ARG A 141 -6.59 -13.36 -0.77
N ILE A 142 -7.30 -13.84 -1.78
CA ILE A 142 -7.11 -15.15 -2.42
C ILE A 142 -5.65 -15.42 -2.85
N GLN A 143 -4.98 -14.42 -3.44
CA GLN A 143 -3.60 -14.56 -3.97
C GLN A 143 -2.52 -14.21 -2.95
N ALA A 144 -2.85 -13.49 -1.89
CA ALA A 144 -1.90 -13.10 -0.85
C ALA A 144 -1.71 -14.23 0.17
N LYS A 145 -0.59 -14.19 0.89
CA LYS A 145 -0.26 -15.15 1.95
C LYS A 145 0.10 -14.37 3.22
N TYR A 146 -0.49 -14.75 4.35
CA TYR A 146 -0.29 -14.10 5.63
C TYR A 146 1.21 -14.02 6.01
N ASP A 147 1.91 -15.16 5.98
CA ASP A 147 3.34 -15.21 6.33
C ASP A 147 4.23 -14.43 5.34
N ARG A 148 3.82 -14.36 4.07
CA ARG A 148 4.51 -13.52 3.08
C ARG A 148 4.36 -12.04 3.43
N SER A 149 3.20 -11.62 3.89
CA SER A 149 2.97 -10.23 4.33
C SER A 149 3.84 -9.88 5.53
N LEU A 150 3.98 -10.78 6.50
CA LEU A 150 4.91 -10.59 7.62
C LEU A 150 6.38 -10.53 7.15
N GLU A 151 6.75 -11.35 6.17
CA GLU A 151 8.11 -11.34 5.64
C GLU A 151 8.44 -10.05 4.88
N VAL A 152 7.48 -9.45 4.15
CA VAL A 152 7.64 -8.11 3.56
C VAL A 152 8.03 -7.10 4.64
N LEU A 153 7.25 -7.02 5.72
CA LEU A 153 7.48 -6.09 6.83
C LEU A 153 8.83 -6.34 7.51
N ARG A 154 9.18 -7.62 7.75
CA ARG A 154 10.47 -8.01 8.35
C ARG A 154 11.65 -7.54 7.50
N ARG A 155 11.58 -7.71 6.18
CA ARG A 155 12.65 -7.28 5.25
C ARG A 155 12.81 -5.78 5.21
N LEU A 156 11.71 -5.03 5.18
CA LEU A 156 11.73 -3.58 5.26
C LEU A 156 12.35 -3.10 6.57
N ARG A 157 12.00 -3.72 7.69
CA ARG A 157 12.59 -3.38 9.00
C ARG A 157 14.09 -3.67 9.06
N LYS A 158 14.53 -4.81 8.53
CA LYS A 158 15.97 -5.12 8.43
C LYS A 158 16.73 -4.11 7.59
N ALA A 159 16.09 -3.47 6.63
CA ALA A 159 16.65 -2.37 5.84
C ALA A 159 16.56 -0.99 6.51
N GLY A 160 16.08 -0.91 7.77
CA GLY A 160 15.96 0.35 8.52
C GLY A 160 14.73 1.19 8.20
N ILE A 161 13.80 0.69 7.39
CA ILE A 161 12.57 1.39 7.01
C ILE A 161 11.56 1.37 8.16
N LYS A 162 10.87 2.49 8.41
CA LYS A 162 9.71 2.53 9.30
C LYS A 162 8.53 1.85 8.62
N THR A 163 7.97 0.83 9.29
CA THR A 163 6.89 0.00 8.71
C THR A 163 5.56 0.25 9.37
N LYS A 164 4.51 0.10 8.57
CA LYS A 164 3.12 0.17 8.97
C LYS A 164 2.32 -0.99 8.39
N SER A 165 1.31 -1.46 9.11
CA SER A 165 0.34 -2.43 8.64
C SER A 165 -1.08 -1.99 8.97
N GLY A 166 -2.06 -2.64 8.37
CA GLY A 166 -3.48 -2.41 8.62
C GLY A 166 -4.27 -3.71 8.67
N ILE A 167 -5.31 -3.71 9.49
CA ILE A 167 -6.30 -4.78 9.60
C ILE A 167 -7.69 -4.15 9.56
N MET A 168 -8.57 -4.70 8.73
CA MET A 168 -9.98 -4.36 8.71
C MET A 168 -10.72 -5.22 9.72
N MET A 169 -11.59 -4.58 10.50
CA MET A 169 -12.43 -5.21 11.50
C MET A 169 -13.86 -5.38 10.97
N GLY A 170 -14.53 -6.48 11.33
CA GLY A 170 -15.91 -6.76 10.94
C GLY A 170 -16.06 -7.70 9.75
N LEU A 171 -15.02 -8.48 9.44
CA LEU A 171 -15.05 -9.54 8.43
C LEU A 171 -15.43 -10.91 9.00
N GLY A 172 -15.51 -11.05 10.35
CA GLY A 172 -15.81 -12.29 11.06
C GLY A 172 -14.63 -12.86 11.85
N GLU A 173 -13.63 -12.03 12.11
CA GLU A 173 -12.55 -12.30 13.04
C GLU A 173 -13.01 -12.28 14.51
N THR A 174 -12.29 -12.96 15.39
CA THR A 174 -12.46 -12.83 16.84
C THR A 174 -11.44 -11.87 17.43
N VAL A 175 -11.69 -11.40 18.65
CA VAL A 175 -10.77 -10.51 19.37
C VAL A 175 -9.42 -11.19 19.59
N GLU A 176 -9.41 -12.47 19.93
CA GLU A 176 -8.20 -13.26 20.15
C GLU A 176 -7.37 -13.37 18.90
N GLU A 177 -7.99 -13.58 17.73
CA GLU A 177 -7.30 -13.62 16.42
C GLU A 177 -6.69 -12.28 16.05
N VAL A 178 -7.33 -11.16 16.42
CA VAL A 178 -6.76 -9.82 16.22
C VAL A 178 -5.55 -9.60 17.10
N ILE A 179 -5.62 -10.02 18.38
CA ILE A 179 -4.49 -9.94 19.30
C ILE A 179 -3.32 -10.79 18.79
N GLU A 180 -3.57 -12.02 18.31
CA GLU A 180 -2.55 -12.86 17.68
C GLU A 180 -1.91 -12.16 16.47
N ALA A 181 -2.71 -11.53 15.60
CA ALA A 181 -2.19 -10.78 14.48
C ALA A 181 -1.35 -9.56 14.89
N MET A 182 -1.68 -8.91 16.01
CA MET A 182 -0.88 -7.82 16.58
C MET A 182 0.45 -8.34 17.12
N ASP A 183 0.47 -9.51 17.77
CA ASP A 183 1.69 -10.16 18.25
C ASP A 183 2.57 -10.62 17.08
N ASP A 184 1.98 -11.16 16.02
CA ASP A 184 2.69 -11.49 14.78
C ASP A 184 3.36 -10.25 14.16
N LEU A 185 2.65 -9.10 14.10
CA LEU A 185 3.21 -7.83 13.63
C LEU A 185 4.35 -7.33 14.53
N ARG A 186 4.20 -7.48 15.85
CA ARG A 186 5.26 -7.14 16.81
C ARG A 186 6.49 -8.02 16.63
N SER A 187 6.31 -9.31 16.32
CA SER A 187 7.40 -10.27 16.09
C SER A 187 8.28 -9.90 14.89
N VAL A 188 7.77 -9.10 13.96
CA VAL A 188 8.51 -8.56 12.80
C VAL A 188 8.90 -7.08 12.98
N ASP A 189 8.74 -6.54 14.20
CA ASP A 189 9.05 -5.17 14.57
C ASP A 189 8.28 -4.13 13.74
N CYS A 190 7.02 -4.42 13.37
CA CYS A 190 6.14 -3.45 12.74
C CYS A 190 5.80 -2.33 13.74
N GLN A 191 6.01 -1.07 13.35
CA GLN A 191 5.99 0.05 14.28
C GLN A 191 4.64 0.77 14.35
N ILE A 192 3.83 0.66 13.31
CA ILE A 192 2.53 1.33 13.22
C ILE A 192 1.48 0.31 12.78
N LEU A 193 0.37 0.27 13.49
CA LEU A 193 -0.80 -0.51 13.11
C LEU A 193 -2.03 0.39 13.04
N THR A 194 -2.80 0.26 11.96
CA THR A 194 -4.12 0.84 11.82
C THR A 194 -5.18 -0.26 11.91
N LEU A 195 -6.15 -0.08 12.77
CA LEU A 195 -7.38 -0.87 12.79
C LEU A 195 -8.50 -0.05 12.17
N GLY A 196 -9.08 -0.53 11.08
CA GLY A 196 -10.14 0.14 10.34
C GLY A 196 -11.43 -0.70 10.34
N GLN A 197 -12.58 -0.05 10.24
CA GLN A 197 -13.86 -0.73 10.06
C GLN A 197 -14.04 -1.12 8.60
N TYR A 198 -14.38 -2.38 8.32
CA TYR A 198 -14.87 -2.79 7.00
C TYR A 198 -16.26 -2.20 6.76
N LEU A 199 -16.42 -1.55 5.63
CA LEU A 199 -17.69 -1.01 5.16
C LEU A 199 -18.05 -1.70 3.84
N GLN A 200 -19.25 -2.29 3.77
CA GLN A 200 -19.80 -2.89 2.55
C GLN A 200 -20.25 -1.83 1.54
#